data_c438da7a819a3050ef68be9f32bbc989
#
_entry.id   c438da7a819a3050ef68be9f32bbc989
#
_cell.length_a   1.000
_cell.length_b   1.000
_cell.length_c   1.000
_cell.angle_alpha   90.00
_cell.angle_beta   90.00
_cell.angle_gamma   90.00
#
_symmetry.space_group_name_H-M   'P 1'
#
loop_
_entity.id
_entity.type
_entity.pdbx_description
1 polymer ?
#
loop_
_entity_poly.entity_id
_entity_poly.type
_entity_poly.pdbx_seq_one_letter_code
_entity_poly.pdbx_strand_id
1 'polypeptide(L)'
;MLKSLSALFGLALLVTACGESTQNVSLRQPPSAPPPPSKAWMVFFDTNSTTLSQQATMTITEAVNVAKSMPNARVAITGYTDTDGAPAYNQQLSIRRADAVKNALVSNGVAPQAISVNGAGEAGLLIQTPDQTKNEKNRRVQIVVQ
;
A
#
# COMPACT_ATOMS: atom_id res chain seq x y z
N MET A 1 20.77 -48.37 74.76
CA MET A 1 21.90 -49.21 74.21
C MET A 1 22.17 -48.65 72.81
N LEU A 2 23.16 -47.94 72.73
CA LEU A 2 24.44 -48.24 72.09
C LEU A 2 24.47 -48.01 70.55
N LYS A 3 25.16 -46.96 70.18
CA LYS A 3 26.26 -46.86 69.19
C LYS A 3 25.80 -46.94 67.75
N SER A 4 26.25 -46.15 66.79
CA SER A 4 27.56 -45.57 66.52
C SER A 4 27.45 -44.73 65.26
N LEU A 5 27.85 -43.54 65.26
CA LEU A 5 28.92 -42.89 64.57
C LEU A 5 29.38 -43.55 63.24
N SER A 6 29.25 -42.86 62.16
CA SER A 6 30.25 -42.72 61.11
C SER A 6 29.94 -41.60 60.14
N ALA A 7 30.80 -40.65 60.15
CA ALA A 7 31.00 -39.63 59.10
C ALA A 7 31.68 -40.27 57.90
N LEU A 8 31.35 -39.73 56.70
CA LEU A 8 32.28 -39.72 55.56
C LEU A 8 31.67 -38.78 54.50
N PHE A 9 32.26 -37.63 54.43
CA PHE A 9 33.03 -37.13 53.32
C PHE A 9 32.54 -37.46 51.91
N GLY A 10 32.26 -36.42 51.22
CA GLY A 10 32.62 -36.59 49.81
C GLY A 10 31.84 -35.77 48.82
N LEU A 11 32.45 -34.77 48.42
CA LEU A 11 32.48 -34.32 47.03
C LEU A 11 31.33 -33.45 46.56
N ALA A 12 31.49 -32.16 46.73
CA ALA A 12 30.82 -31.13 45.97
C ALA A 12 31.20 -31.26 44.49
N LEU A 13 30.31 -31.74 43.66
CA LEU A 13 30.39 -31.60 42.22
C LEU A 13 29.80 -30.24 41.85
N LEU A 14 30.72 -29.30 41.61
CA LEU A 14 30.40 -28.05 40.91
C LEU A 14 30.05 -28.40 39.47
N VAL A 15 28.76 -28.52 39.16
CA VAL A 15 28.30 -28.51 37.78
C VAL A 15 28.30 -27.06 37.32
N THR A 16 29.37 -26.69 36.64
CA THR A 16 29.43 -25.46 35.87
C THR A 16 28.44 -25.60 34.74
N ALA A 17 27.26 -25.04 34.91
CA ALA A 17 26.30 -24.86 33.80
C ALA A 17 26.91 -23.82 32.85
N CYS A 18 27.55 -24.30 31.79
CA CYS A 18 27.79 -23.49 30.62
C CYS A 18 26.43 -23.04 30.07
N GLY A 19 26.08 -21.80 30.33
CA GLY A 19 24.96 -21.15 29.66
C GLY A 19 25.26 -21.05 28.16
N GLU A 20 24.68 -21.93 27.37
CA GLU A 20 24.59 -21.73 25.94
C GLU A 20 23.69 -20.51 25.71
N SER A 21 24.34 -19.37 25.51
CA SER A 21 23.69 -18.23 24.88
C SER A 21 23.28 -18.68 23.47
N THR A 22 22.02 -19.08 23.33
CA THR A 22 21.37 -19.13 22.02
C THR A 22 21.32 -17.72 21.48
N GLN A 23 22.34 -17.31 20.76
CA GLN A 23 22.31 -16.13 19.95
C GLN A 23 21.20 -16.37 18.91
N ASN A 24 20.07 -15.70 19.11
CA ASN A 24 19.10 -15.49 18.05
C ASN A 24 19.84 -14.80 16.90
N VAL A 25 20.34 -15.60 15.98
CA VAL A 25 20.76 -15.12 14.67
C VAL A 25 19.48 -14.69 13.96
N SER A 26 19.08 -13.45 14.23
CA SER A 26 18.10 -12.76 13.43
C SER A 26 18.64 -12.80 12.01
N LEU A 27 18.06 -13.66 11.18
CA LEU A 27 18.36 -13.71 9.74
C LEU A 27 18.11 -12.28 9.22
N ARG A 28 19.17 -11.52 9.10
CA ARG A 28 19.16 -10.21 8.49
C ARG A 28 18.65 -10.42 7.07
N GLN A 29 17.37 -10.10 6.88
CA GLN A 29 16.78 -10.07 5.55
C GLN A 29 17.68 -9.20 4.67
N PRO A 30 18.16 -9.71 3.54
CA PRO A 30 19.00 -8.90 2.66
C PRO A 30 18.25 -7.59 2.36
N PRO A 31 18.97 -6.46 2.27
CA PRO A 31 18.32 -5.18 1.96
C PRO A 31 17.50 -5.37 0.70
N SER A 32 16.21 -5.08 0.80
CA SER A 32 15.30 -5.10 -0.35
C SER A 32 15.90 -4.17 -1.41
N ALA A 33 15.95 -4.65 -2.65
CA ALA A 33 16.36 -3.82 -3.78
C ALA A 33 15.58 -2.49 -3.75
N PRO A 34 16.21 -1.36 -4.12
CA PRO A 34 15.52 -0.09 -4.19
C PRO A 34 14.25 -0.26 -5.06
N PRO A 35 13.11 0.32 -4.64
CA PRO A 35 11.90 0.23 -5.44
C PRO A 35 12.16 0.73 -6.86
N PRO A 36 11.56 0.11 -7.86
CA PRO A 36 11.71 0.56 -9.24
C PRO A 36 11.26 2.02 -9.38
N PRO A 37 11.84 2.79 -10.32
CA PRO A 37 11.43 4.16 -10.55
C PRO A 37 9.93 4.19 -10.88
N SER A 38 9.16 4.92 -10.07
CA SER A 38 7.73 5.07 -10.26
C SER A 38 7.39 6.46 -10.82
N LYS A 39 6.40 6.51 -11.71
CA LYS A 39 5.80 7.76 -12.20
C LYS A 39 4.35 7.84 -11.78
N ALA A 40 3.89 9.03 -11.40
CA ALA A 40 2.54 9.25 -10.92
C ALA A 40 1.83 10.38 -11.69
N TRP A 41 0.53 10.20 -11.91
CA TRP A 41 -0.37 11.17 -12.53
C TRP A 41 -1.62 11.32 -11.66
N MET A 42 -2.27 12.46 -11.77
CA MET A 42 -3.55 12.75 -11.12
C MET A 42 -4.60 13.10 -12.18
N VAL A 43 -5.74 12.45 -12.07
CA VAL A 43 -6.93 12.68 -12.88
C VAL A 43 -8.01 13.25 -11.97
N PHE A 44 -8.56 14.41 -12.30
CA PHE A 44 -9.56 15.09 -11.49
C PHE A 44 -10.97 14.88 -12.04
N PHE A 45 -11.95 14.95 -11.13
CA PHE A 45 -13.37 14.71 -11.45
C PHE A 45 -14.27 15.83 -10.91
N ASP A 46 -15.36 16.04 -11.62
CA ASP A 46 -16.43 16.90 -11.15
C ASP A 46 -17.16 16.30 -9.94
N THR A 47 -17.93 17.13 -9.25
CA THR A 47 -18.76 16.69 -8.12
C THR A 47 -19.70 15.57 -8.57
N ASN A 48 -19.71 14.48 -7.79
CA ASN A 48 -20.58 13.32 -8.02
C ASN A 48 -20.49 12.73 -9.45
N SER A 49 -19.35 12.89 -10.11
CA SER A 49 -19.10 12.43 -11.49
C SER A 49 -17.99 11.40 -11.56
N THR A 50 -18.12 10.50 -12.53
CA THR A 50 -17.11 9.55 -12.99
C THR A 50 -16.69 9.78 -14.43
N THR A 51 -17.19 10.85 -15.04
CA THR A 51 -16.91 11.20 -16.43
C THR A 51 -15.49 11.72 -16.57
N LEU A 52 -14.76 11.18 -17.53
CA LEU A 52 -13.40 11.63 -17.86
C LEU A 52 -13.47 12.87 -18.75
N SER A 53 -12.89 13.96 -18.31
CA SER A 53 -12.72 15.18 -19.10
C SER A 53 -11.67 14.98 -20.20
N GLN A 54 -11.59 15.90 -21.14
CA GLN A 54 -10.53 15.89 -22.15
C GLN A 54 -9.13 15.93 -21.49
N GLN A 55 -8.95 16.75 -20.47
CA GLN A 55 -7.70 16.82 -19.72
C GLN A 55 -7.38 15.49 -19.02
N ALA A 56 -8.39 14.83 -18.44
CA ALA A 56 -8.24 13.51 -17.83
C ALA A 56 -7.77 12.48 -18.88
N THR A 57 -8.36 12.50 -20.08
CA THR A 57 -8.01 11.60 -21.18
C THR A 57 -6.56 11.82 -21.64
N MET A 58 -6.09 13.05 -21.72
CA MET A 58 -4.70 13.36 -22.06
C MET A 58 -3.74 12.82 -21.00
N THR A 59 -4.02 13.07 -19.74
CA THR A 59 -3.23 12.55 -18.60
C THR A 59 -3.17 11.01 -18.59
N ILE A 60 -4.29 10.34 -18.86
CA ILE A 60 -4.33 8.88 -18.96
C ILE A 60 -3.49 8.40 -20.14
N THR A 61 -3.53 9.08 -21.28
CA THR A 61 -2.72 8.73 -22.46
C THR A 61 -1.23 8.81 -22.17
N GLU A 62 -0.78 9.79 -21.39
CA GLU A 62 0.61 9.86 -20.94
C GLU A 62 0.99 8.67 -20.08
N ALA A 63 0.14 8.30 -19.11
CA ALA A 63 0.35 7.14 -18.25
C ALA A 63 0.40 5.82 -19.07
N VAL A 64 -0.47 5.68 -20.08
CA VAL A 64 -0.46 4.55 -21.04
C VAL A 64 0.88 4.45 -21.76
N ASN A 65 1.37 5.57 -22.31
CA ASN A 65 2.61 5.57 -23.05
C ASN A 65 3.79 5.13 -22.19
N VAL A 66 3.83 5.57 -20.94
CA VAL A 66 4.85 5.14 -19.98
C VAL A 66 4.68 3.66 -19.63
N ALA A 67 3.47 3.21 -19.31
CA ALA A 67 3.22 1.80 -18.99
C ALA A 67 3.63 0.87 -20.14
N LYS A 68 3.37 1.25 -21.38
CA LYS A 68 3.76 0.48 -22.58
C LYS A 68 5.27 0.49 -22.85
N SER A 69 5.98 1.53 -22.42
CA SER A 69 7.43 1.62 -22.60
C SER A 69 8.24 0.86 -21.56
N MET A 70 7.60 0.42 -20.47
CA MET A 70 8.26 -0.29 -19.37
C MET A 70 7.99 -1.79 -19.46
N PRO A 71 9.03 -2.66 -19.52
CA PRO A 71 8.85 -4.09 -19.43
C PRO A 71 8.25 -4.48 -18.06
N ASN A 72 7.21 -5.31 -18.08
CA ASN A 72 6.53 -5.78 -16.88
C ASN A 72 5.92 -4.67 -16.00
N ALA A 73 5.53 -3.55 -16.59
CA ALA A 73 4.91 -2.43 -15.89
C ALA A 73 3.73 -2.90 -15.02
N ARG A 74 3.65 -2.34 -13.83
CA ARG A 74 2.50 -2.46 -12.94
C ARG A 74 1.86 -1.10 -12.76
N VAL A 75 0.54 -1.06 -12.81
CA VAL A 75 -0.22 0.18 -12.69
C VAL A 75 -1.11 0.07 -11.45
N ALA A 76 -0.88 0.93 -10.47
CA ALA A 76 -1.74 1.07 -9.31
C ALA A 76 -2.63 2.30 -9.46
N ILE A 77 -3.93 2.12 -9.28
CA ILE A 77 -4.94 3.17 -9.40
C ILE A 77 -5.65 3.30 -8.07
N THR A 78 -5.66 4.51 -7.51
CA THR A 78 -6.39 4.81 -6.27
C THR A 78 -7.32 5.99 -6.47
N GLY A 79 -8.61 5.77 -6.25
CA GLY A 79 -9.64 6.81 -6.30
C GLY A 79 -9.87 7.47 -4.95
N TYR A 80 -10.17 8.76 -4.97
CA TYR A 80 -10.44 9.59 -3.80
C TYR A 80 -11.67 10.46 -4.02
N THR A 81 -12.27 10.92 -2.92
CA THR A 81 -13.35 11.91 -2.92
C THR A 81 -12.98 13.09 -2.01
N ASP A 82 -13.75 14.16 -2.11
CA ASP A 82 -13.83 15.15 -1.05
C ASP A 82 -14.70 14.62 0.12
N THR A 83 -14.88 15.44 1.13
CA THR A 83 -15.67 15.09 2.33
C THR A 83 -17.16 15.46 2.20
N ASP A 84 -17.62 15.87 1.01
CA ASP A 84 -19.03 16.15 0.75
C ASP A 84 -19.80 14.85 0.51
N GLY A 85 -20.79 14.56 1.35
CA GLY A 85 -21.63 13.37 1.27
C GLY A 85 -21.36 12.33 2.36
N ALA A 86 -22.07 11.21 2.26
CA ALA A 86 -21.90 10.12 3.22
C ALA A 86 -20.60 9.32 2.94
N PRO A 87 -19.83 8.96 3.99
CA PRO A 87 -18.58 8.21 3.81
C PRO A 87 -18.73 6.90 3.02
N ALA A 88 -19.81 6.15 3.25
CA ALA A 88 -20.08 4.91 2.52
C ALA A 88 -20.33 5.16 1.03
N TYR A 89 -21.03 6.24 0.68
CA TYR A 89 -21.23 6.66 -0.70
C TYR A 89 -19.92 7.08 -1.35
N ASN A 90 -19.12 7.88 -0.66
CA ASN A 90 -17.82 8.37 -1.12
C ASN A 90 -16.83 7.21 -1.34
N GLN A 91 -16.87 6.19 -0.50
CA GLN A 91 -16.10 4.96 -0.73
C GLN A 91 -16.46 4.31 -2.06
N GLN A 92 -17.75 4.14 -2.36
CA GLN A 92 -18.21 3.57 -3.62
C GLN A 92 -17.91 4.48 -4.83
N LEU A 93 -18.04 5.80 -4.67
CA LEU A 93 -17.74 6.77 -5.73
C LEU A 93 -16.24 6.75 -6.09
N SER A 94 -15.37 6.63 -5.09
CA SER A 94 -13.92 6.53 -5.32
C SER A 94 -13.54 5.29 -6.14
N ILE A 95 -14.17 4.14 -5.87
CA ILE A 95 -13.98 2.91 -6.64
C ILE A 95 -14.47 3.10 -8.08
N ARG A 96 -15.69 3.64 -8.29
CA ARG A 96 -16.22 3.88 -9.63
C ARG A 96 -15.34 4.82 -10.45
N ARG A 97 -14.74 5.85 -9.84
CA ARG A 97 -13.78 6.73 -10.50
C ARG A 97 -12.52 5.99 -10.92
N ALA A 98 -11.98 5.18 -10.02
CA ALA A 98 -10.79 4.36 -10.31
C ALA A 98 -11.08 3.33 -11.43
N ASP A 99 -12.27 2.72 -11.45
CA ASP A 99 -12.69 1.81 -12.53
C ASP A 99 -12.85 2.53 -13.87
N ALA A 100 -13.35 3.76 -13.88
CA ALA A 100 -13.43 4.56 -15.11
C ALA A 100 -12.04 4.80 -15.71
N VAL A 101 -11.05 5.12 -14.88
CA VAL A 101 -9.65 5.27 -15.30
C VAL A 101 -9.06 3.94 -15.77
N LYS A 102 -9.30 2.83 -15.04
CA LYS A 102 -8.88 1.48 -15.45
C LYS A 102 -9.40 1.14 -16.84
N ASN A 103 -10.69 1.35 -17.07
CA ASN A 103 -11.31 1.05 -18.35
C ASN A 103 -10.67 1.85 -19.49
N ALA A 104 -10.35 3.12 -19.26
CA ALA A 104 -9.65 3.95 -20.22
C ALA A 104 -8.21 3.45 -20.48
N LEU A 105 -7.47 3.03 -19.47
CA LEU A 105 -6.13 2.43 -19.61
C LEU A 105 -6.19 1.13 -20.44
N VAL A 106 -7.15 0.25 -20.14
CA VAL A 106 -7.34 -1.02 -20.86
C VAL A 106 -7.73 -0.77 -22.32
N SER A 107 -8.65 0.15 -22.58
CA SER A 107 -9.07 0.52 -23.94
C SER A 107 -7.92 1.09 -24.77
N ASN A 108 -6.90 1.66 -24.11
CA ASN A 108 -5.68 2.14 -24.74
C ASN A 108 -4.53 1.12 -24.76
N GLY A 109 -4.82 -0.13 -24.41
CA GLY A 109 -3.92 -1.28 -24.59
C GLY A 109 -3.02 -1.62 -23.40
N VAL A 110 -3.32 -1.14 -22.19
CA VAL A 110 -2.68 -1.63 -20.96
C VAL A 110 -3.35 -2.94 -20.56
N ALA A 111 -2.56 -3.97 -20.27
CA ALA A 111 -3.07 -5.29 -19.91
C ALA A 111 -3.86 -5.23 -18.58
N PRO A 112 -5.11 -5.73 -18.51
CA PRO A 112 -5.92 -5.67 -17.29
C PRO A 112 -5.26 -6.28 -16.06
N GLN A 113 -4.50 -7.36 -16.25
CA GLN A 113 -3.78 -8.06 -15.18
C GLN A 113 -2.59 -7.26 -14.62
N ALA A 114 -2.13 -6.24 -15.31
CA ALA A 114 -1.10 -5.34 -14.83
C ALA A 114 -1.66 -4.21 -13.95
N ILE A 115 -3.00 -4.08 -13.86
CA ILE A 115 -3.67 -2.96 -13.19
C ILE A 115 -4.29 -3.42 -11.88
N SER A 116 -3.96 -2.75 -10.79
CA SER A 116 -4.65 -2.85 -9.50
C SER A 116 -5.49 -1.61 -9.24
N VAL A 117 -6.68 -1.79 -8.67
CA VAL A 117 -7.64 -0.71 -8.38
C VAL A 117 -7.96 -0.69 -6.90
N ASN A 118 -7.95 0.50 -6.31
CA ASN A 118 -8.37 0.74 -4.94
C ASN A 118 -9.24 2.01 -4.87
N GLY A 119 -10.22 2.02 -3.96
CA GLY A 119 -10.98 3.19 -3.58
C GLY A 119 -10.64 3.57 -2.15
N ALA A 120 -10.19 4.78 -1.94
CA ALA A 120 -9.86 5.31 -0.63
C ALA A 120 -10.96 6.21 -0.03
N GLY A 121 -12.01 6.53 -0.83
CA GLY A 121 -13.06 7.44 -0.39
C GLY A 121 -12.49 8.77 0.08
N GLU A 122 -12.82 9.16 1.30
CA GLU A 122 -12.34 10.38 1.95
C GLU A 122 -10.98 10.20 2.62
N ALA A 123 -10.45 8.99 2.71
CA ALA A 123 -9.14 8.74 3.30
C ALA A 123 -8.03 9.28 2.39
N GLY A 124 -7.09 10.03 2.95
CA GLY A 124 -5.97 10.57 2.19
C GLY A 124 -6.33 11.83 1.38
N LEU A 125 -6.98 12.78 2.02
CA LEU A 125 -7.26 14.10 1.43
C LEU A 125 -5.95 14.78 0.99
N LEU A 126 -5.93 15.31 -0.23
CA LEU A 126 -4.82 16.13 -0.71
C LEU A 126 -4.82 17.50 -0.03
N ILE A 127 -6.00 18.05 0.16
CA ILE A 127 -6.23 19.28 0.93
C ILE A 127 -7.10 18.90 2.13
N GLN A 128 -6.61 19.14 3.34
CA GLN A 128 -7.41 18.92 4.55
C GLN A 128 -8.61 19.86 4.57
N THR A 129 -9.78 19.29 4.69
CA THR A 129 -11.06 20.01 4.76
C THR A 129 -11.90 19.49 5.91
N PRO A 130 -12.76 20.32 6.51
CA PRO A 130 -13.80 19.83 7.40
C PRO A 130 -14.74 18.85 6.69
N ASP A 131 -15.53 18.10 7.47
CA ASP A 131 -16.58 17.26 6.93
C ASP A 131 -17.59 18.09 6.10
N GLN A 132 -18.26 17.41 5.15
CA GLN A 132 -19.27 17.99 4.26
C GLN A 132 -18.74 19.20 3.45
N THR A 133 -17.49 19.12 3.03
CA THR A 133 -16.84 20.20 2.28
C THR A 133 -16.44 19.74 0.89
N LYS A 134 -16.92 20.47 -0.13
CA LYS A 134 -16.51 20.25 -1.53
C LYS A 134 -15.09 20.78 -1.77
N ASN A 135 -14.26 19.96 -2.37
CA ASN A 135 -12.92 20.37 -2.79
C ASN A 135 -12.50 19.61 -4.06
N GLU A 136 -12.28 20.34 -5.15
CA GLU A 136 -11.92 19.76 -6.45
C GLU A 136 -10.60 18.99 -6.43
N LYS A 137 -9.61 19.40 -5.63
CA LYS A 137 -8.31 18.73 -5.53
C LYS A 137 -8.40 17.38 -4.82
N ASN A 138 -9.41 17.20 -3.98
CA ASN A 138 -9.67 15.92 -3.31
C ASN A 138 -10.40 14.93 -4.21
N ARG A 139 -11.19 15.39 -5.21
CA ARG A 139 -11.91 14.55 -6.16
C ARG A 139 -10.98 14.08 -7.29
N ARG A 140 -10.15 13.11 -6.98
CA ARG A 140 -9.10 12.67 -7.91
C ARG A 140 -8.97 11.16 -7.97
N VAL A 141 -8.29 10.71 -9.01
CA VAL A 141 -7.70 9.37 -9.11
C VAL A 141 -6.20 9.54 -9.31
N GLN A 142 -5.42 8.81 -8.53
CA GLN A 142 -3.98 8.72 -8.70
C GLN A 142 -3.64 7.47 -9.50
N ILE A 143 -2.81 7.62 -10.51
CA ILE A 143 -2.25 6.52 -11.31
C ILE A 143 -0.76 6.47 -10.99
N VAL A 144 -0.25 5.31 -10.62
CA VAL A 144 1.18 5.07 -10.39
C VAL A 144 1.62 3.93 -11.30
N VAL A 145 2.63 4.18 -12.13
CA VAL A 145 3.27 3.18 -13.00
C VAL A 145 4.66 2.87 -12.46
N GLN A 146 4.95 1.61 -12.25
CA GLN A 146 6.20 1.10 -11.67
C GLN A 146 6.62 -0.23 -12.30
#